data_2366be572c89df1b5c47eac7354b0aa0
#
_entry.id   2366be572c89df1b5c47eac7354b0aa0
#
_cell.length_a   1.000
_cell.length_b   1.000
_cell.length_c   1.000
_cell.angle_alpha   90.00
_cell.angle_beta   90.00
_cell.angle_gamma   90.00
#
_symmetry.space_group_name_H-M   'P 1'
#
loop_
_entity.id
_entity.type
_entity.pdbx_description
1 polymer ?
#
loop_
_entity_poly.entity_id
_entity_poly.type
_entity_poly.pdbx_seq_one_letter_code
_entity_poly.pdbx_strand_id
1 'polypeptide(L)'
;MANFNDFLKEQLQDPEIKAEYDALEPEFSIMQAMIDARKNSGLTQKQLSERTGIAQADISKLESGSGNPSLRTLQRLAAGMGMKIKIEFQPYVG
;
A
#
# COMPACT_ATOMS: atom_id res chain seq x y z
N MET A 1 -16.82 24.76 -5.43
CA MET A 1 -15.89 24.10 -6.37
C MET A 1 -15.72 22.64 -5.97
N ALA A 2 -15.89 21.73 -6.92
CA ALA A 2 -15.70 20.31 -6.63
C ALA A 2 -14.23 20.06 -6.30
N ASN A 3 -13.98 19.32 -5.22
CA ASN A 3 -12.62 18.89 -4.87
C ASN A 3 -12.34 17.49 -5.46
N PHE A 4 -11.16 16.95 -5.21
CA PHE A 4 -10.78 15.65 -5.73
C PHE A 4 -11.72 14.53 -5.28
N ASN A 5 -12.19 14.59 -4.04
CA ASN A 5 -13.12 13.59 -3.51
C ASN A 5 -14.48 13.65 -4.22
N ASP A 6 -14.98 14.82 -4.53
CA ASP A 6 -16.23 14.97 -5.28
C ASP A 6 -16.09 14.44 -6.71
N PHE A 7 -14.95 14.69 -7.33
CA PHE A 7 -14.65 14.16 -8.65
C PHE A 7 -14.63 12.62 -8.65
N LEU A 8 -13.94 12.01 -7.68
CA LEU A 8 -13.91 10.55 -7.54
C LEU A 8 -15.30 9.98 -7.30
N LYS A 9 -16.10 10.66 -6.49
CA LYS A 9 -17.45 10.23 -6.17
C LYS A 9 -18.32 10.17 -7.42
N GLU A 10 -18.22 11.18 -8.29
CA GLU A 10 -18.92 11.17 -9.58
C GLU A 10 -18.42 10.06 -10.49
N GLN A 11 -17.12 9.86 -10.58
CA GLN A 11 -16.53 8.80 -11.40
C GLN A 11 -16.95 7.42 -10.93
N LEU A 12 -17.03 7.21 -9.62
CA LEU A 12 -17.40 5.92 -9.04
C LEU A 12 -18.87 5.58 -9.19
N GLN A 13 -19.70 6.50 -9.69
CA GLN A 13 -21.07 6.20 -10.07
C GLN A 13 -21.15 5.43 -11.38
N ASP A 14 -20.11 5.50 -12.21
CA ASP A 14 -20.00 4.68 -13.42
C ASP A 14 -19.55 3.27 -13.00
N PRO A 15 -20.35 2.21 -13.28
CA PRO A 15 -20.02 0.86 -12.85
C PRO A 15 -18.67 0.36 -13.36
N GLU A 16 -18.29 0.76 -14.56
CA GLU A 16 -17.03 0.35 -15.17
C GLU A 16 -15.83 1.00 -14.47
N ILE A 17 -15.92 2.30 -14.22
CA ILE A 17 -14.87 3.03 -13.50
C ILE A 17 -14.75 2.56 -12.08
N LYS A 18 -15.87 2.30 -11.41
CA LYS A 18 -15.89 1.78 -10.04
C LYS A 18 -15.19 0.42 -9.95
N ALA A 19 -15.46 -0.48 -10.90
CA ALA A 19 -14.82 -1.78 -10.92
C ALA A 19 -13.31 -1.69 -11.08
N GLU A 20 -12.81 -0.80 -11.94
CA GLU A 20 -11.39 -0.56 -12.12
C GLU A 20 -10.75 0.04 -10.85
N TYR A 21 -11.41 1.00 -10.22
CA TYR A 21 -10.95 1.61 -8.99
C TYR A 21 -10.87 0.60 -7.85
N ASP A 22 -11.91 -0.21 -7.67
CA ASP A 22 -11.96 -1.23 -6.63
C ASP A 22 -10.86 -2.28 -6.83
N ALA A 23 -10.53 -2.62 -8.07
CA ALA A 23 -9.46 -3.56 -8.39
C ALA A 23 -8.08 -3.03 -8.00
N LEU A 24 -7.86 -1.70 -8.03
CA LEU A 24 -6.60 -1.06 -7.68
C LEU A 24 -6.49 -0.74 -6.18
N GLU A 25 -7.59 -0.76 -5.44
CA GLU A 25 -7.61 -0.39 -4.03
C GLU A 25 -6.61 -1.17 -3.17
N PRO A 26 -6.47 -2.52 -3.29
CA PRO A 26 -5.48 -3.25 -2.51
C PRO A 26 -4.05 -2.78 -2.76
N GLU A 27 -3.71 -2.40 -3.97
CA GLU A 27 -2.37 -1.89 -4.31
C GLU A 27 -2.11 -0.54 -3.65
N PHE A 28 -3.10 0.35 -3.67
CA PHE A 28 -3.02 1.63 -2.98
C PHE A 28 -2.94 1.46 -1.46
N SER A 29 -3.69 0.51 -0.91
CA SER A 29 -3.67 0.24 0.53
C SER A 29 -2.30 -0.26 0.98
N ILE A 30 -1.67 -1.14 0.23
CA ILE A 30 -0.32 -1.65 0.53
C ILE A 30 0.69 -0.51 0.44
N MET A 31 0.64 0.28 -0.61
CA MET A 31 1.53 1.42 -0.81
C MET A 31 1.48 2.38 0.37
N GLN A 32 0.27 2.81 0.74
CA GLN A 32 0.08 3.78 1.82
C GLN A 32 0.48 3.20 3.17
N ALA A 33 0.10 1.94 3.43
CA ALA A 33 0.46 1.27 4.67
C ALA A 33 1.98 1.16 4.82
N MET A 34 2.68 0.84 3.73
CA MET A 34 4.13 0.73 3.73
C MET A 34 4.80 2.07 4.02
N ILE A 35 4.35 3.14 3.37
CA ILE A 35 4.89 4.49 3.58
C ILE A 35 4.67 4.92 5.03
N ASP A 36 3.47 4.77 5.54
CA ASP A 36 3.11 5.19 6.89
C ASP A 36 3.88 4.41 7.93
N ALA A 37 3.97 3.10 7.79
CA ALA A 37 4.68 2.25 8.74
C ALA A 37 6.18 2.60 8.79
N ARG A 38 6.79 2.80 7.62
CA ARG A 38 8.21 3.17 7.56
C ARG A 38 8.45 4.54 8.21
N LYS A 39 7.64 5.53 7.88
CA LYS A 39 7.78 6.87 8.45
C LYS A 39 7.55 6.86 9.96
N ASN A 40 6.54 6.13 10.43
CA ASN A 40 6.26 6.02 11.85
C ASN A 40 7.36 5.31 12.62
N SER A 41 8.08 4.40 11.97
CA SER A 41 9.22 3.71 12.59
C SER A 41 10.51 4.54 12.57
N GLY A 42 10.51 5.70 11.89
CA GLY A 42 11.68 6.57 11.80
C GLY A 42 12.78 6.06 10.88
N LEU A 43 12.48 5.09 10.03
CA LEU A 43 13.47 4.48 9.14
C LEU A 43 13.40 5.08 7.74
N THR A 44 14.57 5.27 7.11
CA THR A 44 14.65 5.55 5.68
C THR A 44 14.48 4.25 4.90
N GLN A 45 14.22 4.34 3.60
CA GLN A 45 14.19 3.17 2.73
C GLN A 45 15.51 2.38 2.80
N LYS A 46 16.62 3.10 2.83
CA LYS A 46 17.96 2.48 2.92
C LYS A 46 18.12 1.72 4.23
N GLN A 47 17.74 2.33 5.35
CA GLN A 47 17.85 1.69 6.66
C GLN A 47 16.95 0.45 6.75
N LEU A 48 15.76 0.52 6.22
CA LEU A 48 14.85 -0.62 6.18
C LEU A 48 15.41 -1.75 5.30
N SER A 49 16.01 -1.38 4.16
CA SER A 49 16.70 -2.34 3.29
C SER A 49 17.83 -3.07 4.04
N GLU A 50 18.63 -2.33 4.77
CA GLU A 50 19.73 -2.91 5.56
C GLU A 50 19.24 -3.85 6.65
N ARG A 51 18.14 -3.49 7.32
CA ARG A 51 17.55 -4.32 8.39
C ARG A 51 16.94 -5.62 7.88
N THR A 52 16.32 -5.57 6.72
CA THR A 52 15.52 -6.70 6.21
C THR A 52 16.25 -7.57 5.20
N GLY A 53 17.32 -7.04 4.61
CA GLY A 53 17.99 -7.69 3.48
C GLY A 53 17.19 -7.58 2.18
N ILE A 54 16.12 -6.81 2.16
CA ILE A 54 15.32 -6.58 0.95
C ILE A 54 15.92 -5.39 0.21
N ALA A 55 16.08 -5.51 -1.09
CA ALA A 55 16.67 -4.44 -1.90
C ALA A 55 15.89 -3.14 -1.77
N GLN A 56 16.61 -2.02 -1.64
CA GLN A 56 15.97 -0.70 -1.56
C GLN A 56 15.10 -0.42 -2.77
N ALA A 57 15.50 -0.89 -3.95
CA ALA A 57 14.69 -0.74 -5.16
C ALA A 57 13.33 -1.41 -5.04
N ASP A 58 13.26 -2.57 -4.37
CA ASP A 58 12.00 -3.26 -4.15
C ASP A 58 11.11 -2.51 -3.17
N ILE A 59 11.69 -1.95 -2.12
CA ILE A 59 10.97 -1.10 -1.16
C ILE A 59 10.41 0.13 -1.87
N SER A 60 11.23 0.77 -2.71
CA SER A 60 10.80 1.93 -3.49
C SER A 60 9.66 1.60 -4.43
N LYS A 61 9.69 0.44 -5.08
CA LYS A 61 8.60 -0.02 -5.95
C LYS A 61 7.30 -0.20 -5.18
N LEU A 62 7.36 -0.77 -3.97
CA LEU A 62 6.19 -0.92 -3.13
C LEU A 62 5.58 0.43 -2.76
N GLU A 63 6.42 1.40 -2.41
CA GLU A 63 5.97 2.73 -2.01
C GLU A 63 5.48 3.57 -3.18
N SER A 64 5.82 3.19 -4.41
CA SER A 64 5.32 3.86 -5.62
C SER A 64 4.10 3.16 -6.23
N GLY A 65 3.67 2.05 -5.64
CA GLY A 65 2.51 1.31 -6.13
C GLY A 65 2.79 0.40 -7.31
N SER A 66 4.06 0.22 -7.70
CA SER A 66 4.43 -0.61 -8.86
C SER A 66 4.91 -2.00 -8.47
N GLY A 67 5.01 -2.30 -7.17
CA GLY A 67 5.46 -3.59 -6.69
C GLY A 67 4.31 -4.58 -6.49
N ASN A 68 4.66 -5.86 -6.50
CA ASN A 68 3.73 -6.94 -6.18
C ASN A 68 4.41 -7.87 -5.17
N PRO A 69 4.42 -7.50 -3.88
CA PRO A 69 5.14 -8.24 -2.88
C PRO A 69 4.45 -9.54 -2.51
N SER A 70 5.25 -10.56 -2.18
CA SER A 70 4.73 -11.76 -1.56
C SER A 70 4.36 -11.47 -0.10
N LEU A 71 3.54 -12.33 0.49
CA LEU A 71 3.23 -12.23 1.92
C LEU A 71 4.50 -12.31 2.76
N ARG A 72 5.43 -13.18 2.40
CA ARG A 72 6.72 -13.32 3.09
C ARG A 72 7.50 -12.00 3.07
N THR A 73 7.56 -11.32 1.93
CA THR A 73 8.23 -10.03 1.82
C THR A 73 7.60 -8.99 2.73
N LEU A 74 6.27 -8.93 2.75
CA LEU A 74 5.54 -8.01 3.63
C LEU A 74 5.81 -8.32 5.10
N GLN A 75 5.84 -9.60 5.46
CA GLN A 75 6.14 -10.01 6.84
C GLN A 75 7.55 -9.61 7.26
N ARG A 76 8.53 -9.76 6.37
CA ARG A 76 9.91 -9.34 6.63
C ARG A 76 10.03 -7.84 6.80
N LEU A 77 9.35 -7.07 5.96
CA LEU A 77 9.33 -5.61 6.09
C LEU A 77 8.70 -5.18 7.41
N ALA A 78 7.57 -5.78 7.77
CA ALA A 78 6.91 -5.48 9.03
C ALA A 78 7.82 -5.79 10.22
N ALA A 79 8.46 -6.95 10.22
CA ALA A 79 9.39 -7.33 11.29
C ALA A 79 10.56 -6.35 11.42
N GLY A 80 11.10 -5.88 10.29
CA GLY A 80 12.17 -4.87 10.27
C GLY A 80 11.75 -3.53 10.86
N MET A 81 10.46 -3.25 10.86
CA MET A 81 9.89 -2.02 11.44
C MET A 81 9.35 -2.24 12.87
N GLY A 82 9.55 -3.43 13.44
CA GLY A 82 9.01 -3.76 14.76
C GLY A 82 7.49 -3.95 14.77
N MET A 83 6.93 -4.32 13.64
CA MET A 83 5.49 -4.46 13.45
C MET A 83 5.13 -5.86 12.98
N LYS A 84 3.85 -6.17 12.97
CA LYS A 84 3.34 -7.39 12.34
C LYS A 84 2.17 -7.02 11.43
N ILE A 85 1.96 -7.84 10.41
CA ILE A 85 0.91 -7.62 9.43
C ILE A 85 -0.41 -8.17 9.95
N LYS A 86 -1.47 -7.39 9.73
CA LYS A 86 -2.84 -7.84 9.92
C LYS A 86 -3.54 -7.79 8.56
N ILE A 87 -4.10 -8.91 8.15
CA ILE A 87 -4.82 -9.01 6.88
C ILE A 87 -6.29 -9.30 7.20
N GLU A 88 -7.18 -8.53 6.59
CA GLU A 88 -8.61 -8.71 6.77
C GLU A 88 -9.29 -8.81 5.41
N PHE A 89 -10.24 -9.73 5.31
CA PHE A 89 -11.16 -9.76 4.19
C PHE A 89 -12.39 -8.96 4.58
N GLN A 90 -12.70 -7.95 3.78
CA GLN A 90 -13.86 -7.10 4.01
C GLN A 90 -14.97 -7.47 3.04
N PRO A 91 -16.24 -7.43 3.48
CA PRO A 91 -17.35 -7.62 2.56
C PRO A 91 -17.30 -6.60 1.44
N TYR A 92 -17.63 -7.03 0.24
CA TYR A 92 -17.71 -6.13 -0.90
C TYR A 92 -18.97 -5.29 -0.75
N VAL A 93 -18.78 -4.02 -0.41
CA VAL A 93 -19.88 -3.07 -0.24
C VAL A 93 -19.96 -2.24 -1.51
N GLY A 94 -20.99 -2.53 -2.28
CA GLY A 94 -21.22 -1.81 -3.52
C GLY A 94 -21.65 -0.37 -3.33
#